data_34b3fd9cdc8ed14e8c992b11a2029cd8
#
_entry.id   34b3fd9cdc8ed14e8c992b11a2029cd8
#
_cell.length_a   1.000
_cell.length_b   1.000
_cell.length_c   1.000
_cell.angle_alpha   90.00
_cell.angle_beta   90.00
_cell.angle_gamma   90.00
#
_symmetry.space_group_name_H-M   'P 1'
#
loop_
_entity.id
_entity.type
_entity.pdbx_description
1 polymer ?
#
loop_
_entity_poly.entity_id
_entity_poly.type
_entity_poly.pdbx_seq_one_letter_code
_entity_poly.pdbx_strand_id
1 'polypeptide(L)'
;MSLLLCLLMAGCSERQELTEGNAVYFWRTDLRLDSTEQSFLQRYHINKVYCRYFDVVIDEEGTDPKPNATIAFSNTLSDSIELIPTVYITENCMHQKHPGLAEKIVKRIRQMNETNDIKHVSEIQIDCDYTSKSRKNYYQFLDEVKEAWGQTLSTTIRLHQLPMEAPPVDYGVLMIYNTGDPRKWEERNPILDIRDVQPYLKQLDSYPLPLAAAYPVYQWVRTIRNIRIEHTVEAEEILRVKQAVEKKRSNLKNVIITYHLDKDNINRYKPETYEEIYHH
;
A
#
# COMPACT_ATOMS: atom_id res chain seq x y z
N MET A 1 18.64 56.03 -13.62
CA MET A 1 17.95 54.87 -14.21
C MET A 1 18.60 53.61 -13.68
N SER A 2 18.00 53.00 -12.65
CA SER A 2 18.55 51.81 -11.98
C SER A 2 17.74 50.59 -12.45
N LEU A 3 18.39 49.71 -13.18
CA LEU A 3 17.76 48.51 -13.74
C LEU A 3 17.70 47.45 -12.61
N LEU A 4 16.50 47.18 -12.12
CA LEU A 4 16.23 46.14 -11.12
C LEU A 4 16.16 44.78 -11.84
N LEU A 5 17.18 43.96 -11.71
CA LEU A 5 17.28 42.61 -12.27
C LEU A 5 16.52 41.64 -11.32
N CYS A 6 15.27 41.30 -11.65
CA CYS A 6 14.54 40.23 -10.95
C CYS A 6 15.10 38.88 -11.36
N LEU A 7 15.93 38.27 -10.49
CA LEU A 7 16.28 36.86 -10.58
C LEU A 7 15.03 36.02 -10.24
N LEU A 8 14.43 35.45 -11.26
CA LEU A 8 13.48 34.33 -11.11
C LEU A 8 14.25 33.09 -10.66
N MET A 9 14.25 32.84 -9.37
CA MET A 9 14.67 31.57 -8.81
C MET A 9 13.65 30.51 -9.22
N ALA A 10 13.88 29.83 -10.34
CA ALA A 10 13.21 28.58 -10.65
C ALA A 10 13.68 27.55 -9.63
N GLY A 11 12.97 27.44 -8.52
CA GLY A 11 13.17 26.36 -7.56
C GLY A 11 12.77 25.06 -8.25
N CYS A 12 13.74 24.28 -8.71
CA CYS A 12 13.55 22.84 -8.87
C CYS A 12 13.20 22.32 -7.48
N SER A 13 11.94 22.01 -7.25
CA SER A 13 11.53 21.20 -6.10
C SER A 13 12.17 19.83 -6.30
N GLU A 14 13.30 19.59 -5.64
CA GLU A 14 13.82 18.22 -5.52
C GLU A 14 12.70 17.37 -4.90
N ARG A 15 12.34 16.28 -5.59
CA ARG A 15 11.39 15.34 -5.04
C ARG A 15 11.98 14.80 -3.75
N GLN A 16 11.22 14.89 -2.65
CA GLN A 16 11.60 14.26 -1.40
C GLN A 16 11.70 12.75 -1.66
N GLU A 17 12.89 12.17 -1.48
CA GLU A 17 13.09 10.73 -1.61
C GLU A 17 12.78 10.04 -0.29
N LEU A 18 12.22 8.83 -0.40
CA LEU A 18 12.00 7.97 0.75
C LEU A 18 13.34 7.38 1.19
N THR A 19 13.53 7.26 2.50
CA THR A 19 14.70 6.57 3.08
C THR A 19 14.60 5.08 2.77
N GLU A 20 15.73 4.46 2.41
CA GLU A 20 15.82 3.04 2.10
C GLU A 20 15.30 2.17 3.25
N GLY A 21 14.54 1.14 2.90
CA GLY A 21 14.00 0.20 3.87
C GLY A 21 13.11 -0.86 3.27
N ASN A 22 13.03 -2.00 3.95
CA ASN A 22 12.17 -3.12 3.59
C ASN A 22 10.94 -3.14 4.49
N ALA A 23 9.81 -3.44 3.88
CA ALA A 23 8.54 -3.51 4.57
C ALA A 23 7.69 -4.70 4.09
N VAL A 24 6.63 -4.98 4.81
CA VAL A 24 5.67 -6.02 4.43
C VAL A 24 4.26 -5.60 4.82
N TYR A 25 3.26 -6.02 4.04
CA TYR A 25 1.88 -5.93 4.45
C TYR A 25 1.51 -7.11 5.36
N PHE A 26 0.75 -6.82 6.42
CA PHE A 26 0.08 -7.82 7.23
C PHE A 26 -1.44 -7.66 7.06
N TRP A 27 -2.09 -8.66 6.43
CA TRP A 27 -3.48 -8.50 5.97
C TRP A 27 -4.46 -9.49 6.61
N ARG A 28 -4.04 -10.15 7.70
CA ARG A 28 -4.90 -11.03 8.50
C ARG A 28 -5.65 -10.23 9.58
N THR A 29 -6.64 -10.86 10.19
CA THR A 29 -7.47 -10.26 11.26
C THR A 29 -6.99 -10.61 12.67
N ASP A 30 -5.91 -11.36 12.82
CA ASP A 30 -5.23 -11.65 14.09
C ASP A 30 -3.72 -11.43 13.90
N LEU A 31 -3.17 -10.43 14.59
CA LEU A 31 -1.73 -10.18 14.60
C LEU A 31 -1.06 -11.19 15.53
N ARG A 32 -0.71 -12.32 14.94
CA ARG A 32 0.08 -13.36 15.55
C ARG A 32 1.15 -13.81 14.56
N LEU A 33 2.40 -13.57 14.90
CA LEU A 33 3.53 -14.01 14.10
C LEU A 33 4.07 -15.33 14.64
N ASP A 34 4.23 -16.30 13.76
CA ASP A 34 4.94 -17.56 14.08
C ASP A 34 6.48 -17.37 13.92
N SER A 35 7.24 -18.41 14.24
CA SER A 35 8.70 -18.39 14.16
C SER A 35 9.22 -18.22 12.72
N THR A 36 8.49 -18.71 11.72
CA THR A 36 8.84 -18.57 10.30
C THR A 36 8.72 -17.11 9.88
N GLU A 37 7.61 -16.47 10.24
CA GLU A 37 7.35 -15.06 9.94
C GLU A 37 8.33 -14.14 10.66
N GLN A 38 8.62 -14.41 11.93
CA GLN A 38 9.64 -13.65 12.70
C GLN A 38 11.05 -13.79 12.06
N SER A 39 11.45 -15.00 11.68
CA SER A 39 12.71 -15.25 11.01
C SER A 39 12.79 -14.56 9.65
N PHE A 40 11.68 -14.49 8.93
CA PHE A 40 11.58 -13.79 7.65
C PHE A 40 11.82 -12.28 7.83
N LEU A 41 11.16 -11.65 8.80
CA LEU A 41 11.35 -10.22 9.10
C LEU A 41 12.82 -9.92 9.44
N GLN A 42 13.46 -10.76 10.24
CA GLN A 42 14.87 -10.60 10.61
C GLN A 42 15.81 -10.79 9.40
N ARG A 43 15.61 -11.87 8.63
CA ARG A 43 16.46 -12.21 7.50
C ARG A 43 16.53 -11.12 6.45
N TYR A 44 15.38 -10.51 6.14
CA TYR A 44 15.29 -9.49 5.09
C TYR A 44 15.29 -8.05 5.64
N HIS A 45 15.72 -7.88 6.90
CA HIS A 45 15.82 -6.57 7.57
C HIS A 45 14.54 -5.75 7.46
N ILE A 46 13.39 -6.41 7.59
CA ILE A 46 12.09 -5.77 7.53
C ILE A 46 11.82 -5.12 8.88
N ASN A 47 11.73 -3.80 8.87
CA ASN A 47 11.50 -2.98 10.06
C ASN A 47 10.16 -2.22 10.04
N LYS A 48 9.38 -2.33 8.94
CA LYS A 48 8.07 -1.72 8.82
C LYS A 48 7.01 -2.77 8.44
N VAL A 49 5.90 -2.77 9.17
CA VAL A 49 4.76 -3.65 8.90
C VAL A 49 3.50 -2.81 8.71
N TYR A 50 3.01 -2.74 7.46
CA TYR A 50 1.71 -2.13 7.12
C TYR A 50 0.61 -3.09 7.55
N CYS A 51 -0.01 -2.82 8.68
CA CYS A 51 -0.94 -3.72 9.32
C CYS A 51 -2.39 -3.26 9.11
N ARG A 52 -3.22 -4.12 8.50
CA ARG A 52 -4.65 -3.86 8.34
C ARG A 52 -5.33 -3.82 9.70
N TYR A 53 -5.66 -2.63 10.18
CA TYR A 53 -6.33 -2.46 11.48
C TYR A 53 -7.82 -2.75 11.42
N PHE A 54 -8.49 -2.20 10.44
CA PHE A 54 -9.90 -2.43 10.15
C PHE A 54 -10.26 -1.91 8.77
N ASP A 55 -11.43 -2.34 8.29
CA ASP A 55 -12.04 -1.78 7.10
C ASP A 55 -13.07 -0.72 7.49
N VAL A 56 -13.37 0.17 6.56
CA VAL A 56 -14.51 1.07 6.62
C VAL A 56 -15.41 0.75 5.43
N VAL A 57 -16.64 0.35 5.73
CA VAL A 57 -17.61 -0.12 4.72
C VAL A 57 -18.96 0.56 4.92
N ILE A 58 -19.72 0.67 3.85
CA ILE A 58 -21.14 1.02 3.88
C ILE A 58 -21.93 -0.23 3.50
N ASP A 59 -22.88 -0.62 4.34
CA ASP A 59 -23.79 -1.73 4.05
C ASP A 59 -24.74 -1.37 2.88
N GLU A 60 -25.24 -2.36 2.17
CA GLU A 60 -26.15 -2.15 1.01
C GLU A 60 -27.39 -1.30 1.35
N GLU A 61 -27.89 -1.41 2.58
CA GLU A 61 -29.06 -0.67 3.09
C GLU A 61 -28.68 0.58 3.90
N GLY A 62 -27.37 0.80 4.14
CA GLY A 62 -26.87 1.86 5.01
C GLY A 62 -26.35 3.06 4.24
N THR A 63 -26.31 4.20 4.91
CA THR A 63 -25.69 5.44 4.40
C THR A 63 -24.42 5.80 5.15
N ASP A 64 -24.23 5.26 6.35
CA ASP A 64 -23.15 5.62 7.24
C ASP A 64 -22.01 4.60 7.21
N PRO A 65 -20.75 5.06 7.06
CA PRO A 65 -19.58 4.21 7.13
C PRO A 65 -19.44 3.56 8.51
N LYS A 66 -19.15 2.25 8.51
CA LYS A 66 -18.96 1.46 9.73
C LYS A 66 -17.63 0.72 9.69
N PRO A 67 -16.96 0.51 10.84
CA PRO A 67 -15.79 -0.34 10.92
C PRO A 67 -16.19 -1.81 10.75
N ASN A 68 -15.36 -2.54 9.99
CA ASN A 68 -15.50 -3.98 9.75
C ASN A 68 -14.13 -4.65 9.86
N ALA A 69 -14.08 -5.98 9.96
CA ALA A 69 -12.86 -6.79 9.94
C ALA A 69 -11.74 -6.24 10.85
N THR A 70 -12.08 -5.80 12.06
CA THR A 70 -11.13 -5.27 13.04
C THR A 70 -10.13 -6.34 13.47
N ILE A 71 -8.84 -5.99 13.43
CA ILE A 71 -7.76 -6.88 13.85
C ILE A 71 -7.77 -7.13 15.37
N ALA A 72 -7.42 -8.36 15.75
CA ALA A 72 -7.03 -8.72 17.11
C ALA A 72 -5.49 -8.71 17.22
N PHE A 73 -4.96 -8.32 18.39
CA PHE A 73 -3.53 -8.33 18.66
C PHE A 73 -3.23 -9.45 19.65
N SER A 74 -2.75 -10.60 19.17
CA SER A 74 -2.45 -11.78 19.99
C SER A 74 -0.99 -11.85 20.43
N ASN A 75 -0.09 -11.16 19.72
CA ASN A 75 1.33 -11.05 20.08
C ASN A 75 1.77 -9.59 20.02
N THR A 76 2.77 -9.23 20.83
CA THR A 76 3.52 -7.99 20.65
C THR A 76 4.57 -8.16 19.56
N LEU A 77 4.76 -7.14 18.74
CA LEU A 77 5.90 -7.06 17.83
C LEU A 77 7.15 -6.63 18.61
N SER A 78 8.32 -6.96 18.06
CA SER A 78 9.59 -6.40 18.57
C SER A 78 9.58 -4.88 18.46
N ASP A 79 10.17 -4.19 19.44
CA ASP A 79 10.34 -2.72 19.45
C ASP A 79 11.14 -2.20 18.22
N SER A 80 11.86 -3.09 17.54
CA SER A 80 12.58 -2.78 16.29
C SER A 80 11.69 -2.71 15.05
N ILE A 81 10.40 -3.06 15.16
CA ILE A 81 9.44 -3.08 14.06
C ILE A 81 8.45 -1.93 14.25
N GLU A 82 8.44 -1.01 13.30
CA GLU A 82 7.43 0.04 13.21
C GLU A 82 6.14 -0.55 12.64
N LEU A 83 5.07 -0.49 13.42
CA LEU A 83 3.74 -0.88 12.98
C LEU A 83 3.03 0.32 12.36
N ILE A 84 2.60 0.19 11.09
CA ILE A 84 1.88 1.23 10.37
C ILE A 84 0.40 0.82 10.26
N PRO A 85 -0.50 1.45 11.04
CA PRO A 85 -1.93 1.20 10.93
C PRO A 85 -2.43 1.49 9.52
N THR A 86 -2.94 0.47 8.84
CA THR A 86 -3.54 0.59 7.51
C THR A 86 -5.05 0.41 7.62
N VAL A 87 -5.82 1.38 7.13
CA VAL A 87 -7.27 1.34 7.09
C VAL A 87 -7.73 1.21 5.64
N TYR A 88 -8.39 0.10 5.33
CA TYR A 88 -9.02 -0.09 4.03
C TYR A 88 -10.39 0.57 4.01
N ILE A 89 -10.65 1.39 3.00
CA ILE A 89 -11.93 2.06 2.82
C ILE A 89 -12.51 1.66 1.47
N THR A 90 -13.71 1.09 1.49
CA THR A 90 -14.38 0.72 0.24
C THR A 90 -14.74 1.96 -0.57
N GLU A 91 -14.59 1.85 -1.90
CA GLU A 91 -14.76 2.99 -2.81
C GLU A 91 -16.14 3.65 -2.69
N ASN A 92 -17.19 2.88 -2.42
CA ASN A 92 -18.56 3.39 -2.23
C ASN A 92 -18.68 4.37 -1.04
N CYS A 93 -17.81 4.26 -0.01
CA CYS A 93 -17.73 5.25 1.06
C CYS A 93 -17.33 6.64 0.54
N MET A 94 -16.61 6.70 -0.56
CA MET A 94 -16.12 7.96 -1.15
C MET A 94 -17.04 8.53 -2.23
N HIS A 95 -18.21 7.91 -2.47
CA HIS A 95 -19.22 8.47 -3.38
C HIS A 95 -19.90 9.71 -2.82
N GLN A 96 -19.89 9.88 -1.50
CA GLN A 96 -20.41 11.05 -0.81
C GLN A 96 -19.47 11.47 0.33
N LYS A 97 -19.70 12.66 0.89
CA LYS A 97 -18.96 13.16 2.03
C LYS A 97 -19.52 12.59 3.33
N HIS A 98 -18.64 12.28 4.26
CA HIS A 98 -18.99 11.83 5.60
C HIS A 98 -18.30 12.71 6.64
N PRO A 99 -18.92 13.84 7.05
CA PRO A 99 -18.32 14.74 8.02
C PRO A 99 -17.95 14.03 9.33
N GLY A 100 -16.75 14.27 9.82
CA GLY A 100 -16.22 13.67 11.05
C GLY A 100 -15.74 12.21 10.89
N LEU A 101 -15.71 11.66 9.68
CA LEU A 101 -15.21 10.28 9.47
C LEU A 101 -13.70 10.20 9.72
N ALA A 102 -12.94 11.19 9.28
CA ALA A 102 -11.50 11.24 9.47
C ALA A 102 -11.12 11.21 10.96
N GLU A 103 -11.73 12.07 11.76
CA GLU A 103 -11.50 12.14 13.20
C GLU A 103 -11.90 10.82 13.91
N LYS A 104 -13.01 10.21 13.50
CA LYS A 104 -13.44 8.91 14.04
C LYS A 104 -12.41 7.81 13.76
N ILE A 105 -11.86 7.76 12.56
CA ILE A 105 -10.84 6.79 12.16
C ILE A 105 -9.56 7.02 12.97
N VAL A 106 -9.05 8.24 13.02
CA VAL A 106 -7.84 8.58 13.77
C VAL A 106 -8.02 8.29 15.28
N LYS A 107 -9.15 8.67 15.84
CA LYS A 107 -9.49 8.36 17.24
C LYS A 107 -9.48 6.85 17.49
N ARG A 108 -10.08 6.07 16.60
CA ARG A 108 -10.10 4.60 16.71
C ARG A 108 -8.70 4.01 16.64
N ILE A 109 -7.85 4.45 15.73
CA ILE A 109 -6.45 4.01 15.65
C ILE A 109 -5.72 4.27 16.97
N ARG A 110 -5.83 5.50 17.50
CA ARG A 110 -5.21 5.86 18.80
C ARG A 110 -5.70 5.00 19.94
N GLN A 111 -7.01 4.74 20.03
CA GLN A 111 -7.59 3.86 21.04
C GLN A 111 -7.11 2.42 20.91
N MET A 112 -6.99 1.89 19.68
CA MET A 112 -6.46 0.55 19.45
C MET A 112 -4.99 0.45 19.86
N ASN A 113 -4.18 1.48 19.55
CA ASN A 113 -2.78 1.53 19.96
C ASN A 113 -2.64 1.57 21.48
N GLU A 114 -3.40 2.42 22.14
CA GLU A 114 -3.40 2.52 23.62
C GLU A 114 -3.82 1.21 24.29
N THR A 115 -4.93 0.61 23.82
CA THR A 115 -5.47 -0.64 24.40
C THR A 115 -4.50 -1.82 24.26
N ASN A 116 -3.69 -1.84 23.20
CA ASN A 116 -2.78 -2.96 22.89
C ASN A 116 -1.30 -2.62 23.13
N ASP A 117 -1.00 -1.53 23.85
CA ASP A 117 0.36 -1.06 24.17
C ASP A 117 1.28 -0.90 22.93
N ILE A 118 0.68 -0.50 21.80
CA ILE A 118 1.42 -0.24 20.56
C ILE A 118 2.00 1.16 20.62
N LYS A 119 3.34 1.24 20.58
CA LYS A 119 4.10 2.48 20.73
C LYS A 119 4.74 2.90 19.41
N HIS A 120 5.19 4.14 19.35
CA HIS A 120 6.01 4.68 18.24
C HIS A 120 5.35 4.63 16.87
N VAL A 121 4.01 4.78 16.81
CA VAL A 121 3.29 4.91 15.54
C VAL A 121 3.42 6.34 15.03
N SER A 122 4.29 6.54 14.04
CA SER A 122 4.54 7.85 13.41
C SER A 122 3.81 8.03 12.09
N GLU A 123 3.27 6.95 11.55
CA GLU A 123 2.59 6.92 10.24
C GLU A 123 1.27 6.16 10.32
N ILE A 124 0.31 6.60 9.53
CA ILE A 124 -0.88 5.80 9.18
C ILE A 124 -1.04 5.73 7.66
N GLN A 125 -1.67 4.67 7.18
CA GLN A 125 -1.96 4.49 5.77
C GLN A 125 -3.46 4.34 5.52
N ILE A 126 -3.95 4.99 4.46
CA ILE A 126 -5.30 4.79 3.94
C ILE A 126 -5.22 4.02 2.63
N ASP A 127 -5.94 2.91 2.54
CA ASP A 127 -6.08 2.10 1.32
C ASP A 127 -7.47 2.27 0.73
N CYS A 128 -7.56 2.75 -0.51
CA CYS A 128 -8.83 2.91 -1.21
C CYS A 128 -8.66 2.76 -2.73
N ASP A 129 -9.48 1.91 -3.33
CA ASP A 129 -9.57 1.75 -4.79
C ASP A 129 -10.43 2.87 -5.42
N TYR A 130 -10.09 4.14 -5.12
CA TYR A 130 -10.83 5.27 -5.64
C TYR A 130 -10.78 5.34 -7.18
N THR A 131 -11.86 5.84 -7.76
CA THR A 131 -12.01 6.08 -9.19
C THR A 131 -12.06 7.58 -9.49
N SER A 132 -12.13 7.95 -10.76
CA SER A 132 -12.35 9.35 -11.15
C SER A 132 -13.63 9.96 -10.57
N LYS A 133 -14.64 9.13 -10.23
CA LYS A 133 -15.92 9.59 -9.66
C LYS A 133 -15.79 9.90 -8.17
N SER A 134 -15.09 9.07 -7.41
CA SER A 134 -14.92 9.20 -5.96
C SER A 134 -13.70 10.03 -5.57
N ARG A 135 -12.76 10.31 -6.49
CA ARG A 135 -11.49 11.00 -6.24
C ARG A 135 -11.63 12.29 -5.45
N LYS A 136 -12.56 13.18 -5.83
CA LYS A 136 -12.70 14.49 -5.18
C LYS A 136 -13.03 14.36 -3.70
N ASN A 137 -13.97 13.48 -3.34
CA ASN A 137 -14.35 13.25 -1.95
C ASN A 137 -13.24 12.53 -1.20
N TYR A 138 -12.55 11.59 -1.87
CA TYR A 138 -11.43 10.88 -1.28
C TYR A 138 -10.27 11.81 -0.94
N TYR A 139 -9.90 12.74 -1.83
CA TYR A 139 -8.83 13.70 -1.58
C TYR A 139 -9.17 14.67 -0.44
N GLN A 140 -10.40 15.17 -0.41
CA GLN A 140 -10.85 15.98 0.73
C GLN A 140 -10.80 15.18 2.04
N PHE A 141 -11.22 13.91 2.02
CA PHE A 141 -11.12 13.04 3.18
C PHE A 141 -9.67 12.81 3.61
N LEU A 142 -8.72 12.66 2.68
CA LEU A 142 -7.29 12.54 3.01
C LEU A 142 -6.74 13.81 3.65
N ASP A 143 -7.14 15.00 3.19
CA ASP A 143 -6.78 16.27 3.84
C ASP A 143 -7.28 16.33 5.29
N GLU A 144 -8.53 15.91 5.53
CA GLU A 144 -9.14 15.83 6.86
C GLU A 144 -8.39 14.81 7.76
N VAL A 145 -7.98 13.64 7.20
CA VAL A 145 -7.19 12.64 7.92
C VAL A 145 -5.80 13.20 8.27
N LYS A 146 -5.15 13.88 7.32
CA LYS A 146 -3.83 14.47 7.53
C LYS A 146 -3.84 15.52 8.65
N GLU A 147 -4.86 16.37 8.68
CA GLU A 147 -5.07 17.35 9.74
C GLU A 147 -5.31 16.65 11.11
N ALA A 148 -6.20 15.66 11.16
CA ALA A 148 -6.54 14.94 12.39
C ALA A 148 -5.39 14.09 12.95
N TRP A 149 -4.57 13.50 12.05
CA TRP A 149 -3.43 12.67 12.45
C TRP A 149 -2.23 13.51 12.88
N GLY A 150 -1.85 14.54 12.11
CA GLY A 150 -0.79 15.48 12.41
C GLY A 150 0.64 14.95 12.24
N GLN A 151 0.82 13.76 11.64
CA GLN A 151 2.10 13.14 11.35
C GLN A 151 2.05 12.54 9.92
N THR A 152 2.94 11.59 9.59
CA THR A 152 3.02 11.01 8.25
C THR A 152 1.73 10.29 7.85
N LEU A 153 1.22 10.64 6.68
CA LEU A 153 0.10 9.98 6.02
C LEU A 153 0.54 9.42 4.68
N SER A 154 0.40 8.12 4.50
CA SER A 154 0.58 7.47 3.20
C SER A 154 -0.76 6.94 2.65
N THR A 155 -0.79 6.65 1.36
CA THR A 155 -1.92 5.98 0.73
C THR A 155 -1.46 4.97 -0.32
N THR A 156 -2.30 4.00 -0.64
CA THR A 156 -2.05 3.08 -1.74
C THR A 156 -2.36 3.74 -3.08
N ILE A 157 -1.56 3.43 -4.09
CA ILE A 157 -1.74 3.88 -5.46
C ILE A 157 -1.86 2.66 -6.37
N ARG A 158 -2.95 2.54 -7.10
CA ARG A 158 -3.13 1.52 -8.13
C ARG A 158 -2.52 1.99 -9.46
N LEU A 159 -2.11 1.07 -10.32
CA LEU A 159 -1.55 1.43 -11.63
C LEU A 159 -2.47 2.35 -12.45
N HIS A 160 -3.78 2.07 -12.46
CA HIS A 160 -4.76 2.89 -13.19
C HIS A 160 -4.97 4.30 -12.62
N GLN A 161 -4.49 4.56 -11.39
CA GLN A 161 -4.55 5.87 -10.76
C GLN A 161 -3.35 6.76 -11.10
N LEU A 162 -2.25 6.20 -11.64
CA LEU A 162 -1.06 6.96 -12.05
C LEU A 162 -1.34 8.10 -13.06
N PRO A 163 -2.30 7.97 -14.01
CA PRO A 163 -2.67 9.08 -14.90
C PRO A 163 -3.49 10.17 -14.22
N MET A 164 -3.96 9.95 -12.99
CA MET A 164 -4.75 10.94 -12.25
C MET A 164 -3.83 11.92 -11.50
N GLU A 165 -4.41 13.01 -11.02
CA GLU A 165 -3.76 13.89 -10.07
C GLU A 165 -3.33 13.10 -8.82
N ALA A 166 -2.18 13.44 -8.26
CA ALA A 166 -1.69 12.77 -7.06
C ALA A 166 -2.50 13.16 -5.81
N PRO A 167 -2.76 12.21 -4.89
CA PRO A 167 -3.47 12.49 -3.64
C PRO A 167 -2.64 13.39 -2.70
N PRO A 168 -3.29 14.15 -1.79
CA PRO A 168 -2.65 15.09 -0.88
C PRO A 168 -2.06 14.40 0.36
N VAL A 169 -1.11 13.51 0.16
CA VAL A 169 -0.42 12.74 1.20
C VAL A 169 1.10 12.92 1.11
N ASP A 170 1.84 12.41 2.08
CA ASP A 170 3.30 12.56 2.12
C ASP A 170 3.98 11.64 1.10
N TYR A 171 3.47 10.42 0.92
CA TYR A 171 3.91 9.50 -0.14
C TYR A 171 2.85 8.43 -0.46
N GLY A 172 3.05 7.73 -1.57
CA GLY A 172 2.19 6.63 -2.00
C GLY A 172 2.90 5.28 -1.99
N VAL A 173 2.15 4.21 -1.77
CA VAL A 173 2.61 2.84 -2.02
C VAL A 173 2.01 2.36 -3.33
N LEU A 174 2.83 2.25 -4.36
CA LEU A 174 2.41 1.73 -5.66
C LEU A 174 2.17 0.22 -5.55
N MET A 175 0.92 -0.18 -5.65
CA MET A 175 0.52 -1.58 -5.62
C MET A 175 0.70 -2.19 -7.01
N ILE A 176 1.77 -2.99 -7.18
CA ILE A 176 2.12 -3.65 -8.44
C ILE A 176 1.60 -5.09 -8.41
N TYR A 177 0.32 -5.22 -8.14
CA TYR A 177 -0.42 -6.48 -8.11
C TYR A 177 -1.92 -6.26 -8.36
N ASN A 178 -2.67 -7.34 -8.60
CA ASN A 178 -4.03 -7.28 -9.11
C ASN A 178 -4.10 -6.46 -10.41
N THR A 179 -3.13 -6.70 -11.32
CA THR A 179 -2.94 -5.89 -12.51
C THR A 179 -3.91 -6.25 -13.63
N GLY A 180 -4.42 -7.47 -13.65
CA GLY A 180 -5.30 -7.99 -14.68
C GLY A 180 -6.78 -8.09 -14.28
N ASP A 181 -7.64 -8.29 -15.28
CA ASP A 181 -9.06 -8.59 -15.06
C ASP A 181 -9.22 -10.05 -14.59
N PRO A 182 -9.70 -10.30 -13.37
CA PRO A 182 -9.87 -11.65 -12.85
C PRO A 182 -10.86 -12.52 -13.64
N ARG A 183 -11.66 -11.94 -14.53
CA ARG A 183 -12.56 -12.69 -15.42
C ARG A 183 -11.84 -13.27 -16.64
N LYS A 184 -10.64 -12.75 -16.96
CA LYS A 184 -9.79 -13.15 -18.10
C LYS A 184 -8.57 -13.95 -17.67
N TRP A 185 -8.69 -14.68 -16.58
CA TRP A 185 -7.61 -15.44 -15.95
C TRP A 185 -6.99 -16.52 -16.87
N GLU A 186 -7.71 -17.00 -17.88
CA GLU A 186 -7.20 -17.97 -18.86
C GLU A 186 -6.19 -17.33 -19.84
N GLU A 187 -6.30 -16.02 -20.06
CA GLU A 187 -5.43 -15.29 -20.98
C GLU A 187 -4.16 -14.77 -20.30
N ARG A 188 -4.28 -14.37 -19.03
CA ARG A 188 -3.22 -13.71 -18.25
C ARG A 188 -3.33 -14.00 -16.77
N ASN A 189 -2.20 -13.94 -16.07
CA ASN A 189 -2.22 -13.99 -14.61
C ASN A 189 -2.84 -12.70 -14.05
N PRO A 190 -4.00 -12.77 -13.39
CA PRO A 190 -4.68 -11.57 -12.90
C PRO A 190 -3.96 -10.91 -11.71
N ILE A 191 -3.04 -11.63 -11.06
CA ILE A 191 -2.25 -11.09 -9.95
C ILE A 191 -1.17 -10.15 -10.51
N LEU A 192 -0.38 -10.62 -11.47
CA LEU A 192 0.70 -9.84 -12.08
C LEU A 192 1.01 -10.36 -13.48
N ASP A 193 1.01 -9.45 -14.45
CA ASP A 193 1.49 -9.66 -15.79
C ASP A 193 2.12 -8.36 -16.29
N ILE A 194 3.36 -8.42 -16.80
CA ILE A 194 4.08 -7.25 -17.31
C ILE A 194 3.30 -6.50 -18.41
N ARG A 195 2.49 -7.21 -19.19
CA ARG A 195 1.66 -6.62 -20.26
C ARG A 195 0.60 -5.68 -19.72
N ASP A 196 0.14 -5.92 -18.48
CA ASP A 196 -0.84 -5.05 -17.80
C ASP A 196 -0.16 -3.87 -17.09
N VAL A 197 1.13 -3.99 -16.74
CA VAL A 197 1.94 -2.92 -16.13
C VAL A 197 2.49 -1.94 -17.17
N GLN A 198 2.95 -2.46 -18.31
CA GLN A 198 3.61 -1.67 -19.37
C GLN A 198 2.90 -0.38 -19.78
N PRO A 199 1.57 -0.34 -19.96
CA PRO A 199 0.85 0.89 -20.35
C PRO A 199 1.03 2.05 -19.38
N TYR A 200 1.29 1.77 -18.09
CA TYR A 200 1.41 2.76 -17.02
C TYR A 200 2.84 3.23 -16.75
N LEU A 201 3.85 2.55 -17.31
CA LEU A 201 5.25 2.91 -17.05
C LEU A 201 5.61 4.33 -17.49
N LYS A 202 4.95 4.86 -18.52
CA LYS A 202 5.19 6.23 -19.00
C LYS A 202 4.77 7.31 -18.01
N GLN A 203 3.73 7.05 -17.18
CA GLN A 203 3.25 8.00 -16.17
C GLN A 203 4.11 7.93 -14.91
N LEU A 204 4.76 6.80 -14.67
CA LEU A 204 5.51 6.56 -13.45
C LEU A 204 6.69 7.53 -13.27
N ASP A 205 7.38 7.86 -14.36
CA ASP A 205 8.51 8.78 -14.37
C ASP A 205 8.11 10.21 -13.95
N SER A 206 6.97 10.68 -14.42
CA SER A 206 6.46 12.03 -14.14
C SER A 206 5.56 12.13 -12.93
N TYR A 207 5.20 11.03 -12.28
CA TYR A 207 4.28 11.06 -11.14
C TYR A 207 4.90 11.84 -9.96
N PRO A 208 4.23 12.90 -9.46
CA PRO A 208 4.89 13.88 -8.58
C PRO A 208 5.12 13.37 -7.15
N LEU A 209 4.27 12.42 -6.67
CA LEU A 209 4.34 11.93 -5.29
C LEU A 209 5.55 10.98 -5.11
N PRO A 210 6.30 11.04 -3.98
CA PRO A 210 7.23 9.97 -3.61
C PRO A 210 6.50 8.62 -3.57
N LEU A 211 7.14 7.56 -4.04
CA LEU A 211 6.53 6.24 -4.12
C LEU A 211 7.41 5.15 -3.52
N ALA A 212 6.80 4.26 -2.73
CA ALA A 212 7.29 2.94 -2.41
C ALA A 212 6.70 1.91 -3.39
N ALA A 213 7.32 0.75 -3.56
CA ALA A 213 6.84 -0.30 -4.47
C ALA A 213 6.39 -1.55 -3.71
N ALA A 214 5.16 -2.02 -3.96
CA ALA A 214 4.63 -3.23 -3.36
C ALA A 214 4.43 -4.33 -4.41
N TYR A 215 5.08 -5.49 -4.17
CA TYR A 215 5.08 -6.66 -5.05
C TYR A 215 4.30 -7.83 -4.45
N PRO A 216 3.60 -8.64 -5.27
CA PRO A 216 2.82 -9.78 -4.80
C PRO A 216 3.72 -10.98 -4.48
N VAL A 217 3.44 -11.63 -3.35
CA VAL A 217 4.02 -12.94 -3.01
C VAL A 217 2.94 -13.95 -2.59
N TYR A 218 1.68 -13.60 -2.82
CA TYR A 218 0.51 -14.39 -2.42
C TYR A 218 -0.06 -15.24 -3.55
N GLN A 219 -0.97 -16.11 -3.20
CA GLN A 219 -1.73 -16.96 -4.10
C GLN A 219 -3.20 -16.56 -4.11
N TRP A 220 -3.81 -16.63 -5.27
CA TRP A 220 -5.25 -16.51 -5.44
C TRP A 220 -5.88 -17.89 -5.62
N VAL A 221 -6.88 -18.20 -4.81
CA VAL A 221 -7.65 -19.44 -4.92
C VAL A 221 -9.09 -19.09 -5.24
N ARG A 222 -9.61 -19.66 -6.32
CA ARG A 222 -11.01 -19.53 -6.72
C ARG A 222 -11.63 -20.91 -6.92
N THR A 223 -12.89 -21.04 -6.57
CA THR A 223 -13.67 -22.24 -6.88
C THR A 223 -14.73 -21.88 -7.91
N ILE A 224 -14.63 -22.46 -9.12
CA ILE A 224 -15.60 -22.27 -10.21
C ILE A 224 -16.14 -23.64 -10.55
N ARG A 225 -17.46 -23.84 -10.45
CA ARG A 225 -18.14 -25.12 -10.75
C ARG A 225 -17.50 -26.33 -10.08
N ASN A 226 -17.13 -26.20 -8.78
CA ASN A 226 -16.41 -27.21 -7.99
C ASN A 226 -14.98 -27.50 -8.44
N ILE A 227 -14.42 -26.73 -9.35
CA ILE A 227 -13.00 -26.80 -9.73
C ILE A 227 -12.24 -25.71 -8.94
N ARG A 228 -11.25 -26.14 -8.17
CA ARG A 228 -10.32 -25.23 -7.48
C ARG A 228 -9.27 -24.78 -8.49
N ILE A 229 -9.20 -23.47 -8.70
CA ILE A 229 -8.23 -22.83 -9.57
C ILE A 229 -7.31 -21.98 -8.68
N GLU A 230 -6.02 -22.19 -8.85
CA GLU A 230 -4.98 -21.48 -8.10
C GLU A 230 -4.17 -20.63 -9.07
N HIS A 231 -3.98 -19.37 -8.72
CA HIS A 231 -3.10 -18.44 -9.45
C HIS A 231 -1.96 -18.06 -8.53
N THR A 232 -0.75 -18.35 -8.97
CA THR A 232 0.51 -17.87 -8.37
C THR A 232 1.25 -17.05 -9.40
N VAL A 233 2.11 -16.15 -8.95
CA VAL A 233 3.02 -15.42 -9.84
C VAL A 233 4.35 -16.15 -9.85
N GLU A 234 4.93 -16.37 -11.01
CA GLU A 234 6.29 -16.91 -11.12
C GLU A 234 7.31 -15.89 -10.63
N ALA A 235 8.37 -16.36 -9.97
CA ALA A 235 9.43 -15.49 -9.43
C ALA A 235 10.01 -14.57 -10.52
N GLU A 236 10.27 -15.13 -11.69
CA GLU A 236 10.83 -14.43 -12.85
C GLU A 236 9.92 -13.29 -13.33
N GLU A 237 8.61 -13.44 -13.20
CA GLU A 237 7.67 -12.38 -13.58
C GLU A 237 7.68 -11.23 -12.57
N ILE A 238 7.76 -11.52 -11.26
CA ILE A 238 7.91 -10.49 -10.22
C ILE A 238 9.18 -9.67 -10.48
N LEU A 239 10.31 -10.35 -10.70
CA LEU A 239 11.61 -9.73 -10.92
C LEU A 239 11.66 -8.94 -12.25
N ARG A 240 11.04 -9.46 -13.31
CA ARG A 240 10.90 -8.76 -14.59
C ARG A 240 10.13 -7.46 -14.43
N VAL A 241 9.03 -7.48 -13.70
CA VAL A 241 8.23 -6.29 -13.44
C VAL A 241 8.99 -5.31 -12.55
N LYS A 242 9.64 -5.78 -11.48
CA LYS A 242 10.50 -4.97 -10.62
C LYS A 242 11.54 -4.22 -11.46
N GLN A 243 12.29 -4.91 -12.29
CA GLN A 243 13.30 -4.32 -13.16
C GLN A 243 12.70 -3.27 -14.13
N ALA A 244 11.52 -3.53 -14.68
CA ALA A 244 10.86 -2.62 -15.61
C ALA A 244 10.40 -1.32 -14.94
N VAL A 245 9.85 -1.39 -13.72
CA VAL A 245 9.39 -0.19 -12.99
C VAL A 245 10.57 0.61 -12.44
N GLU A 246 11.61 -0.03 -11.91
CA GLU A 246 12.82 0.61 -11.39
C GLU A 246 13.65 1.28 -12.50
N LYS A 247 13.69 0.67 -13.69
CA LYS A 247 14.29 1.31 -14.87
C LYS A 247 13.61 2.62 -15.24
N LYS A 248 12.31 2.75 -14.99
CA LYS A 248 11.55 3.97 -15.26
C LYS A 248 11.62 4.97 -14.14
N ARG A 249 11.72 4.50 -12.90
CA ARG A 249 11.78 5.33 -11.72
C ARG A 249 12.69 4.69 -10.68
N SER A 250 13.96 5.06 -10.71
CA SER A 250 15.02 4.40 -9.93
C SER A 250 14.81 4.45 -8.42
N ASN A 251 14.20 5.52 -7.88
CA ASN A 251 13.94 5.63 -6.46
C ASN A 251 12.78 4.76 -5.92
N LEU A 252 12.10 3.99 -6.78
CA LEU A 252 11.16 2.95 -6.32
C LEU A 252 11.86 1.80 -5.59
N LYS A 253 13.15 1.61 -5.83
CA LYS A 253 13.96 0.64 -5.10
C LYS A 253 14.23 1.04 -3.64
N ASN A 254 14.04 2.32 -3.26
CA ASN A 254 14.36 2.78 -1.92
C ASN A 254 13.45 2.15 -0.86
N VAL A 255 12.16 1.94 -1.15
CA VAL A 255 11.26 1.27 -0.22
C VAL A 255 10.52 0.14 -0.94
N ILE A 256 10.86 -1.08 -0.57
CA ILE A 256 10.30 -2.30 -1.17
C ILE A 256 9.41 -3.00 -0.16
N ILE A 257 8.22 -3.35 -0.60
CA ILE A 257 7.19 -3.97 0.22
C ILE A 257 6.73 -5.27 -0.44
N THR A 258 6.52 -6.33 0.31
CA THR A 258 5.82 -7.52 -0.20
C THR A 258 4.40 -7.63 0.35
N TYR A 259 3.48 -8.05 -0.47
CA TYR A 259 2.09 -8.31 -0.10
C TYR A 259 1.83 -9.81 -0.21
N HIS A 260 1.57 -10.55 0.90
CA HIS A 260 1.57 -10.14 2.29
C HIS A 260 2.32 -11.17 3.15
N LEU A 261 2.65 -10.80 4.39
CA LEU A 261 3.31 -11.67 5.37
C LEU A 261 2.36 -12.81 5.79
N ASP A 262 2.74 -14.00 5.44
CA ASP A 262 2.06 -15.24 5.77
C ASP A 262 3.01 -16.41 5.55
N LYS A 263 2.98 -17.40 6.41
CA LYS A 263 3.85 -18.58 6.33
C LYS A 263 3.77 -19.30 4.97
N ASP A 264 2.57 -19.45 4.42
CA ASP A 264 2.39 -20.12 3.15
C ASP A 264 2.98 -19.30 1.99
N ASN A 265 2.87 -17.97 2.06
CA ASN A 265 3.49 -17.06 1.09
C ASN A 265 5.02 -17.11 1.20
N ILE A 266 5.57 -17.07 2.42
CA ILE A 266 7.02 -17.16 2.67
C ILE A 266 7.60 -18.47 2.07
N ASN A 267 6.91 -19.58 2.23
CA ASN A 267 7.35 -20.88 1.75
C ASN A 267 7.12 -21.09 0.23
N ARG A 268 6.49 -20.15 -0.45
CA ARG A 268 6.16 -20.26 -1.88
C ARG A 268 7.37 -20.07 -2.78
N TYR A 269 8.27 -19.17 -2.40
CA TYR A 269 9.45 -18.85 -3.18
C TYR A 269 10.72 -19.27 -2.43
N LYS A 270 11.78 -19.48 -3.21
CA LYS A 270 13.10 -19.73 -2.64
C LYS A 270 13.63 -18.46 -1.95
N PRO A 271 14.50 -18.60 -0.94
CA PRO A 271 15.11 -17.45 -0.27
C PRO A 271 15.77 -16.45 -1.21
N GLU A 272 16.44 -16.94 -2.27
CA GLU A 272 17.14 -16.10 -3.26
C GLU A 272 16.16 -15.17 -3.99
N THR A 273 14.93 -15.62 -4.24
CA THR A 273 13.87 -14.78 -4.84
C THR A 273 13.55 -13.57 -3.95
N TYR A 274 13.43 -13.79 -2.63
CA TYR A 274 13.19 -12.69 -1.70
C TYR A 274 14.39 -11.78 -1.57
N GLU A 275 15.63 -12.31 -1.62
CA GLU A 275 16.85 -11.52 -1.66
C GLU A 275 16.88 -10.59 -2.86
N GLU A 276 16.47 -11.08 -4.05
CA GLU A 276 16.37 -10.25 -5.25
C GLU A 276 15.19 -9.25 -5.20
N ILE A 277 14.04 -9.63 -4.62
CA ILE A 277 12.91 -8.71 -4.46
C ILE A 277 13.32 -7.54 -3.55
N TYR A 278 13.96 -7.81 -2.41
CA TYR A 278 14.37 -6.79 -1.43
C TYR A 278 15.72 -6.15 -1.72
N HIS A 279 16.34 -6.45 -2.84
CA HIS A 279 17.60 -5.81 -3.25
C HIS A 279 17.33 -4.37 -3.71
N HIS A 280 18.10 -3.42 -3.11
CA HIS A 280 18.05 -1.97 -3.38
C HIS A 280 18.99 -1.51 -4.48
#